data_3471c2b31c2dc55fdc56faed7021214f
#
_entry.id   3471c2b31c2dc55fdc56faed7021214f
#
_cell.length_a   1.000
_cell.length_b   1.000
_cell.length_c   1.000
_cell.angle_alpha   90.00
_cell.angle_beta   90.00
_cell.angle_gamma   90.00
#
_symmetry.space_group_name_H-M   'P 1'
#
loop_
_entity.id
_entity.type
_entity.pdbx_description
1 polymer ?
#
loop_
_entity_poly.entity_id
_entity_poly.type
_entity_poly.pdbx_seq_one_letter_code
_entity_poly.pdbx_strand_id
1 'polypeptide(L)'
;AQTDVAQTGLIRPTTQRTTAAVWGKEDAFPLLDWLQVGDVWLAPAGAPGAAGSSPLNGTQAILLDLPDFDSISDSNRAVVDRLAQQVDVLVWLMDPQKYADRVIHDDYMRPMSHHSSVTLAVMNQADKLSAHQRTQVERSITELLQDDGLGDAPLFFVSAQTGEGIDALRQALAQIAQQRAAKDQRLSADISAWAAQAQSRYPAAQRKRQD
;
A
#
# COMPACT_ATOMS: atom_id res chain seq x y z
N ALA A 1 15.82 0.16 -16.89
CA ALA A 1 15.25 1.47 -17.20
C ALA A 1 14.11 1.70 -16.20
N GLN A 2 14.21 2.74 -15.39
CA GLN A 2 13.10 3.20 -14.55
C GLN A 2 12.06 3.81 -15.49
N THR A 3 10.82 3.39 -15.40
CA THR A 3 9.71 3.96 -16.14
C THR A 3 9.02 4.95 -15.22
N ASP A 4 8.90 6.22 -15.66
CA ASP A 4 8.15 7.23 -14.93
C ASP A 4 6.65 6.90 -15.03
N VAL A 5 6.07 6.44 -13.96
CA VAL A 5 4.65 6.08 -13.83
C VAL A 5 3.81 7.27 -13.37
N ALA A 6 4.40 8.14 -12.55
CA ALA A 6 3.76 9.35 -12.04
C ALA A 6 4.36 10.62 -12.69
N GLN A 7 3.54 11.65 -12.83
CA GLN A 7 4.01 12.95 -13.33
C GLN A 7 4.96 13.60 -12.32
N THR A 8 6.16 13.97 -12.79
CA THR A 8 7.10 14.78 -12.01
C THR A 8 7.01 16.23 -12.45
N GLY A 9 6.87 17.16 -11.51
CA GLY A 9 6.76 18.59 -11.82
C GLY A 9 7.50 19.46 -10.80
N LEU A 10 7.93 20.66 -11.27
CA LEU A 10 8.55 21.68 -10.43
C LEU A 10 7.53 22.50 -9.63
N ILE A 11 6.24 22.43 -9.99
CA ILE A 11 5.16 23.19 -9.36
C ILE A 11 4.29 22.21 -8.57
N ARG A 12 4.12 22.41 -7.29
CA ARG A 12 3.23 21.63 -6.41
C ARG A 12 1.80 22.19 -6.44
N PRO A 13 0.72 21.35 -6.35
CA PRO A 13 0.74 19.89 -6.23
C PRO A 13 0.96 19.20 -7.57
N THR A 14 1.82 18.19 -7.61
CA THR A 14 2.13 17.44 -8.84
C THR A 14 1.09 16.35 -9.10
N THR A 15 0.60 15.70 -8.06
CA THR A 15 -0.41 14.63 -8.13
C THR A 15 -1.74 15.16 -7.61
N GLN A 16 -2.70 15.41 -8.51
CA GLN A 16 -4.06 15.88 -8.16
C GLN A 16 -5.08 14.75 -8.05
N ARG A 17 -4.75 13.57 -8.58
CA ARG A 17 -5.62 12.39 -8.61
C ARG A 17 -4.83 11.16 -8.19
N THR A 18 -5.52 10.22 -7.56
CA THR A 18 -4.93 8.92 -7.26
C THR A 18 -4.53 8.21 -8.54
N THR A 19 -3.29 7.77 -8.61
CA THR A 19 -2.73 6.98 -9.72
C THR A 19 -2.48 5.55 -9.23
N ALA A 20 -2.86 4.55 -10.04
CA ALA A 20 -2.54 3.15 -9.76
C ALA A 20 -1.49 2.62 -10.72
N ALA A 21 -0.48 1.95 -10.18
CA ALA A 21 0.41 1.08 -10.94
C ALA A 21 0.06 -0.38 -10.67
N VAL A 22 -0.24 -1.14 -11.73
CA VAL A 22 -0.76 -2.51 -11.64
C VAL A 22 0.24 -3.49 -12.24
N TRP A 23 0.61 -4.50 -11.45
CA TRP A 23 1.37 -5.67 -11.88
C TRP A 23 0.50 -6.90 -11.71
N GLY A 24 0.06 -7.52 -12.79
CA GLY A 24 -0.80 -8.69 -12.76
C GLY A 24 -1.75 -8.76 -13.95
N LYS A 25 -2.89 -9.42 -13.74
CA LYS A 25 -3.90 -9.60 -14.78
C LYS A 25 -4.88 -8.42 -14.85
N GLU A 26 -5.60 -8.33 -15.95
CA GLU A 26 -6.61 -7.28 -16.22
C GLU A 26 -7.83 -7.30 -15.29
N ASP A 27 -7.96 -8.29 -14.41
CA ASP A 27 -9.05 -8.41 -13.44
C ASP A 27 -8.99 -7.39 -12.27
N ALA A 28 -7.97 -6.53 -12.24
CA ALA A 28 -7.86 -5.43 -11.28
C ALA A 28 -8.85 -4.26 -11.54
N PHE A 29 -9.34 -4.10 -12.78
CA PHE A 29 -10.17 -2.95 -13.16
C PHE A 29 -11.46 -2.78 -12.35
N PRO A 30 -12.26 -3.82 -12.05
CA PRO A 30 -13.46 -3.66 -11.23
C PRO A 30 -13.15 -3.13 -9.82
N LEU A 31 -12.01 -3.52 -9.25
CA LEU A 31 -11.55 -3.01 -7.96
C LEU A 31 -11.14 -1.54 -8.05
N LEU A 32 -10.39 -1.16 -9.09
CA LEU A 32 -9.94 0.21 -9.31
C LEU A 32 -11.11 1.16 -9.59
N ASP A 33 -12.10 0.74 -10.35
CA ASP A 33 -13.34 1.48 -10.59
C ASP A 33 -14.11 1.69 -9.27
N TRP A 34 -14.23 0.64 -8.46
CA TRP A 34 -14.86 0.73 -7.15
C TRP A 34 -14.09 1.66 -6.19
N LEU A 35 -12.76 1.65 -6.25
CA LEU A 35 -11.88 2.56 -5.50
C LEU A 35 -11.90 3.99 -6.06
N GLN A 36 -12.50 4.23 -7.23
CA GLN A 36 -12.54 5.51 -7.93
C GLN A 36 -11.14 6.05 -8.27
N VAL A 37 -10.24 5.16 -8.68
CA VAL A 37 -8.90 5.54 -9.14
C VAL A 37 -8.99 6.12 -10.55
N GLY A 38 -8.49 7.35 -10.73
CA GLY A 38 -8.64 8.09 -12.00
C GLY A 38 -7.67 7.63 -13.07
N ASP A 39 -6.41 7.41 -12.70
CA ASP A 39 -5.33 7.12 -13.63
C ASP A 39 -4.73 5.73 -13.33
N VAL A 40 -4.68 4.86 -14.34
CA VAL A 40 -4.16 3.49 -14.20
C VAL A 40 -3.02 3.25 -15.18
N TRP A 41 -1.86 2.87 -14.64
CA TRP A 41 -0.74 2.41 -15.41
C TRP A 41 -0.60 0.89 -15.30
N LEU A 42 -0.59 0.19 -16.42
CA LEU A 42 -0.37 -1.24 -16.48
C LEU A 42 1.09 -1.53 -16.80
N ALA A 43 1.74 -2.35 -16.00
CA ALA A 43 3.10 -2.78 -16.29
C ALA A 43 3.15 -3.55 -17.61
N PRO A 44 3.97 -3.12 -18.60
CA PRO A 44 4.04 -3.82 -19.89
C PRO A 44 4.56 -5.25 -19.72
N ALA A 45 4.01 -6.17 -20.50
CA ALA A 45 4.44 -7.56 -20.50
C ALA A 45 5.95 -7.64 -20.84
N GLY A 46 6.74 -8.32 -19.99
CA GLY A 46 8.19 -8.46 -20.14
C GLY A 46 9.03 -7.33 -19.55
N ALA A 47 8.44 -6.24 -19.05
CA ALA A 47 9.19 -5.27 -18.26
C ALA A 47 9.63 -5.89 -16.91
N PRO A 48 10.77 -5.45 -16.32
CA PRO A 48 11.07 -5.76 -14.93
C PRO A 48 9.87 -5.36 -14.06
N GLY A 49 9.16 -6.34 -13.47
CA GLY A 49 7.90 -6.11 -12.79
C GLY A 49 6.62 -6.37 -13.61
N ALA A 50 6.70 -6.84 -14.88
CA ALA A 50 5.54 -7.28 -15.65
C ALA A 50 4.93 -8.60 -15.12
N ALA A 51 3.76 -9.00 -15.66
CA ALA A 51 3.10 -10.26 -15.30
C ALA A 51 4.07 -11.45 -15.41
N GLY A 52 4.51 -11.98 -14.27
CA GLY A 52 5.61 -12.93 -14.13
C GLY A 52 6.90 -12.36 -13.53
N SER A 53 7.04 -11.03 -13.43
CA SER A 53 8.15 -10.34 -12.76
C SER A 53 7.66 -9.15 -11.92
N SER A 54 6.52 -9.33 -11.21
CA SER A 54 6.05 -8.36 -10.20
C SER A 54 7.19 -7.97 -9.27
N PRO A 55 7.29 -6.68 -8.84
CA PRO A 55 8.27 -6.25 -7.86
C PRO A 55 8.14 -7.02 -6.53
N LEU A 56 7.04 -7.73 -6.35
CA LEU A 56 6.72 -8.55 -5.20
C LEU A 56 6.83 -10.06 -5.51
N ASN A 57 7.91 -10.49 -6.16
CA ASN A 57 8.24 -11.91 -6.40
C ASN A 57 7.12 -12.70 -7.11
N GLY A 58 6.51 -12.12 -8.14
CA GLY A 58 5.46 -12.77 -8.92
C GLY A 58 4.05 -12.64 -8.36
N THR A 59 3.88 -12.09 -7.17
CA THR A 59 2.57 -11.78 -6.59
C THR A 59 1.95 -10.59 -7.36
N GLN A 60 0.65 -10.64 -7.63
CA GLN A 60 -0.08 -9.50 -8.16
C GLN A 60 -0.01 -8.33 -7.16
N ALA A 61 0.16 -7.13 -7.66
CA ALA A 61 0.28 -5.95 -6.84
C ALA A 61 -0.37 -4.74 -7.51
N ILE A 62 -1.02 -3.94 -6.71
CA ILE A 62 -1.54 -2.63 -7.08
C ILE A 62 -0.89 -1.63 -6.13
N LEU A 63 -0.11 -0.70 -6.67
CA LEU A 63 0.44 0.42 -5.92
C LEU A 63 -0.43 1.65 -6.19
N LEU A 64 -1.01 2.22 -5.15
CA LEU A 64 -1.76 3.46 -5.23
C LEU A 64 -0.87 4.62 -4.79
N ASP A 65 -0.64 5.57 -5.69
CA ASP A 65 -0.01 6.85 -5.39
C ASP A 65 -1.11 7.86 -5.07
N LEU A 66 -1.14 8.30 -3.82
CA LEU A 66 -2.15 9.21 -3.31
C LEU A 66 -1.69 10.67 -3.48
N PRO A 67 -2.61 11.63 -3.64
CA PRO A 67 -2.25 13.05 -3.69
C PRO A 67 -1.48 13.50 -2.46
N ASP A 68 -0.56 14.46 -2.67
CA ASP A 68 0.23 15.08 -1.60
C ASP A 68 -0.67 15.65 -0.49
N PHE A 69 -0.35 15.39 0.76
CA PHE A 69 -1.10 15.88 1.92
C PHE A 69 -1.08 17.42 2.05
N ASP A 70 -0.04 18.10 1.57
CA ASP A 70 0.11 19.56 1.58
C ASP A 70 -0.94 20.30 0.72
N SER A 71 -1.63 19.59 -0.18
CA SER A 71 -2.58 20.15 -1.15
C SER A 71 -4.02 19.66 -0.97
N ILE A 72 -4.29 18.98 0.14
CA ILE A 72 -5.55 18.25 0.31
C ILE A 72 -6.67 19.22 0.67
N SER A 73 -7.59 19.41 -0.28
CA SER A 73 -8.95 19.86 0.02
C SER A 73 -9.69 18.79 0.84
N ASP A 74 -10.71 19.18 1.62
CA ASP A 74 -11.52 18.25 2.42
C ASP A 74 -12.05 17.06 1.62
N SER A 75 -12.28 17.23 0.31
CA SER A 75 -12.70 16.16 -0.61
C SER A 75 -11.63 15.08 -0.81
N ASN A 76 -10.35 15.46 -0.88
CA ASN A 76 -9.25 14.51 -1.05
C ASN A 76 -8.98 13.72 0.24
N ARG A 77 -9.18 14.34 1.40
CA ARG A 77 -9.05 13.65 2.69
C ARG A 77 -10.00 12.47 2.80
N ALA A 78 -11.27 12.65 2.44
CA ALA A 78 -12.24 11.56 2.44
C ALA A 78 -11.86 10.40 1.50
N VAL A 79 -11.19 10.70 0.38
CA VAL A 79 -10.67 9.68 -0.55
C VAL A 79 -9.52 8.91 0.10
N VAL A 80 -8.57 9.61 0.72
CA VAL A 80 -7.43 8.97 1.41
C VAL A 80 -7.91 8.09 2.56
N ASP A 81 -8.81 8.60 3.42
CA ASP A 81 -9.37 7.85 4.55
C ASP A 81 -10.09 6.57 4.08
N ARG A 82 -10.85 6.67 2.99
CA ARG A 82 -11.53 5.53 2.39
C ARG A 82 -10.55 4.50 1.83
N LEU A 83 -9.53 4.94 1.08
CA LEU A 83 -8.54 4.04 0.48
C LEU A 83 -7.68 3.37 1.55
N ALA A 84 -7.29 4.10 2.60
CA ALA A 84 -6.51 3.55 3.70
C ALA A 84 -7.19 2.37 4.42
N GLN A 85 -8.53 2.36 4.45
CA GLN A 85 -9.31 1.26 5.04
C GLN A 85 -9.42 0.02 4.12
N GLN A 86 -9.11 0.17 2.84
CA GLN A 86 -9.31 -0.88 1.82
C GLN A 86 -8.00 -1.52 1.36
N VAL A 87 -6.86 -0.89 1.65
CA VAL A 87 -5.55 -1.39 1.22
C VAL A 87 -4.99 -2.44 2.19
N ASP A 88 -4.20 -3.35 1.66
CA ASP A 88 -3.52 -4.38 2.45
C ASP A 88 -2.31 -3.84 3.20
N VAL A 89 -1.69 -2.77 2.69
CA VAL A 89 -0.49 -2.14 3.26
C VAL A 89 -0.56 -0.64 3.06
N LEU A 90 -0.28 0.11 4.11
CA LEU A 90 -0.05 1.55 4.11
C LEU A 90 1.45 1.82 4.16
N VAL A 91 1.94 2.64 3.23
CA VAL A 91 3.35 3.07 3.20
C VAL A 91 3.43 4.57 3.41
N TRP A 92 3.96 4.98 4.55
CA TRP A 92 4.27 6.39 4.82
C TRP A 92 5.62 6.73 4.24
N LEU A 93 5.63 7.41 3.09
CA LEU A 93 6.83 7.86 2.42
C LEU A 93 7.19 9.27 2.88
N MET A 94 8.31 9.38 3.58
CA MET A 94 8.82 10.61 4.19
C MET A 94 10.16 11.00 3.59
N ASP A 95 10.54 12.25 3.73
CA ASP A 95 11.88 12.75 3.44
C ASP A 95 12.51 13.42 4.68
N PRO A 96 13.86 13.56 4.75
CA PRO A 96 14.55 14.12 5.91
C PRO A 96 14.22 15.57 6.24
N GLN A 97 13.55 16.29 5.36
CA GLN A 97 13.20 17.69 5.57
C GLN A 97 11.80 17.87 6.16
N LYS A 98 10.89 16.89 5.91
CA LYS A 98 9.47 17.01 6.24
C LYS A 98 8.93 15.92 7.16
N TYR A 99 9.73 14.92 7.55
CA TYR A 99 9.24 13.79 8.35
C TYR A 99 8.65 14.20 9.71
N ALA A 100 9.03 15.35 10.24
CA ALA A 100 8.54 15.87 11.52
C ALA A 100 7.44 16.95 11.36
N ASP A 101 6.77 17.01 10.21
CA ASP A 101 5.67 17.95 9.99
C ASP A 101 4.46 17.55 10.86
N ARG A 102 4.08 18.45 11.76
CA ARG A 102 2.98 18.21 12.72
C ARG A 102 1.64 17.93 12.04
N VAL A 103 1.38 18.56 10.91
CA VAL A 103 0.12 18.34 10.17
C VAL A 103 0.02 16.89 9.72
N ILE A 104 1.12 16.30 9.23
CA ILE A 104 1.15 14.90 8.82
C ILE A 104 0.89 13.98 10.01
N HIS A 105 1.51 14.26 11.16
CA HIS A 105 1.36 13.45 12.36
C HIS A 105 -0.02 13.59 13.00
N ASP A 106 -0.45 14.83 13.26
CA ASP A 106 -1.69 15.09 14.00
C ASP A 106 -2.95 14.78 13.17
N ASP A 107 -2.95 15.11 11.88
CA ASP A 107 -4.13 15.02 11.03
C ASP A 107 -4.26 13.68 10.29
N TYR A 108 -3.14 12.93 10.13
CA TYR A 108 -3.14 11.71 9.31
C TYR A 108 -2.56 10.50 10.03
N MET A 109 -1.31 10.54 10.51
CA MET A 109 -0.66 9.35 11.04
C MET A 109 -1.31 8.87 12.34
N ARG A 110 -1.55 9.77 13.28
CA ARG A 110 -2.19 9.45 14.57
C ARG A 110 -3.63 8.94 14.43
N PRO A 111 -4.52 9.55 13.63
CA PRO A 111 -5.84 9.00 13.35
C PRO A 111 -5.82 7.61 12.70
N MET A 112 -4.77 7.28 11.95
CA MET A 112 -4.61 5.98 11.28
C MET A 112 -3.84 4.94 12.11
N SER A 113 -3.52 5.21 13.36
CA SER A 113 -2.79 4.29 14.26
C SER A 113 -3.44 2.92 14.44
N HIS A 114 -4.76 2.82 14.28
CA HIS A 114 -5.48 1.56 14.31
C HIS A 114 -5.13 0.62 13.14
N HIS A 115 -4.44 1.12 12.09
CA HIS A 115 -3.89 0.34 10.99
C HIS A 115 -2.40 0.00 11.17
N SER A 116 -1.82 0.16 12.39
CA SER A 116 -0.39 -0.04 12.68
C SER A 116 0.14 -1.39 12.17
N SER A 117 -0.65 -2.46 12.28
CA SER A 117 -0.27 -3.82 11.86
C SER A 117 -0.04 -4.01 10.37
N VAL A 118 -0.47 -3.06 9.54
CA VAL A 118 -0.33 -3.07 8.07
C VAL A 118 0.39 -1.82 7.57
N THR A 119 1.02 -1.08 8.47
CA THR A 119 1.71 0.18 8.17
C THR A 119 3.22 -0.04 8.08
N LEU A 120 3.86 0.57 7.08
CA LEU A 120 5.31 0.68 6.93
C LEU A 120 5.70 2.17 6.91
N ALA A 121 6.81 2.51 7.55
CA ALA A 121 7.43 3.82 7.47
C ALA A 121 8.66 3.75 6.55
N VAL A 122 8.76 4.67 5.60
CA VAL A 122 9.85 4.71 4.62
C VAL A 122 10.46 6.11 4.58
N MET A 123 11.73 6.22 4.95
CA MET A 123 12.53 7.43 4.83
C MET A 123 13.29 7.40 3.51
N ASN A 124 12.83 8.19 2.54
CA ASN A 124 13.50 8.33 1.25
C ASN A 124 14.66 9.33 1.35
N GLN A 125 15.45 9.44 0.29
CA GLN A 125 16.62 10.32 0.22
C GLN A 125 17.72 9.97 1.26
N ALA A 126 17.85 8.70 1.63
CA ALA A 126 18.87 8.22 2.56
C ALA A 126 20.30 8.56 2.11
N ASP A 127 20.53 8.65 0.80
CA ASP A 127 21.79 9.07 0.18
C ASP A 127 22.24 10.51 0.55
N LYS A 128 21.31 11.36 0.99
CA LYS A 128 21.60 12.73 1.43
C LYS A 128 22.04 12.82 2.90
N LEU A 129 21.92 11.72 3.65
CA LEU A 129 22.23 11.68 5.08
C LEU A 129 23.62 11.09 5.31
N SER A 130 24.47 11.79 6.08
CA SER A 130 25.65 11.19 6.66
C SER A 130 25.27 10.11 7.69
N ALA A 131 26.17 9.20 8.03
CA ALA A 131 25.92 8.16 9.02
C ALA A 131 25.41 8.72 10.37
N HIS A 132 25.98 9.83 10.81
CA HIS A 132 25.55 10.51 12.04
C HIS A 132 24.13 11.09 11.93
N GLN A 133 23.83 11.77 10.82
CA GLN A 133 22.47 12.31 10.57
C GLN A 133 21.44 11.20 10.47
N ARG A 134 21.79 10.08 9.83
CA ARG A 134 20.91 8.91 9.73
C ARG A 134 20.51 8.39 11.11
N THR A 135 21.46 8.20 12.02
CA THR A 135 21.17 7.76 13.39
C THR A 135 20.28 8.76 14.14
N GLN A 136 20.50 10.06 13.95
CA GLN A 136 19.67 11.10 14.56
C GLN A 136 18.24 11.07 14.02
N VAL A 137 18.07 10.99 12.71
CA VAL A 137 16.75 10.90 12.04
C VAL A 137 16.02 9.61 12.43
N GLU A 138 16.74 8.48 12.45
CA GLU A 138 16.17 7.19 12.86
C GLU A 138 15.60 7.25 14.29
N ARG A 139 16.36 7.80 15.23
CA ARG A 139 15.89 7.98 16.60
C ARG A 139 14.68 8.90 16.67
N SER A 140 14.75 10.06 16.03
CA SER A 140 13.67 11.05 16.05
C SER A 140 12.37 10.51 15.43
N ILE A 141 12.43 9.84 14.27
CA ILE A 141 11.24 9.28 13.63
C ILE A 141 10.69 8.11 14.44
N THR A 142 11.52 7.31 15.08
CA THR A 142 11.04 6.22 15.95
C THR A 142 10.26 6.77 17.14
N GLU A 143 10.75 7.84 17.78
CA GLU A 143 10.03 8.53 18.85
C GLU A 143 8.68 9.09 18.37
N LEU A 144 8.66 9.75 17.21
CA LEU A 144 7.42 10.27 16.61
C LEU A 144 6.41 9.17 16.28
N LEU A 145 6.85 8.06 15.68
CA LEU A 145 5.98 6.92 15.38
C LEU A 145 5.41 6.29 16.66
N GLN A 146 6.17 6.24 17.74
CA GLN A 146 5.67 5.78 19.04
C GLN A 146 4.59 6.71 19.59
N ASP A 147 4.80 8.02 19.52
CA ASP A 147 3.83 9.03 19.96
C ASP A 147 2.54 9.01 19.14
N ASP A 148 2.62 8.63 17.88
CA ASP A 148 1.47 8.48 16.97
C ASP A 148 0.75 7.14 17.12
N GLY A 149 1.25 6.22 17.95
CA GLY A 149 0.69 4.87 18.08
C GLY A 149 1.06 3.92 16.93
N LEU A 150 2.10 4.24 16.18
CA LEU A 150 2.67 3.46 15.08
C LEU A 150 4.04 2.86 15.42
N GLY A 151 4.38 2.73 16.70
CA GLY A 151 5.71 2.28 17.15
C GLY A 151 6.12 0.89 16.67
N ASP A 152 5.17 0.03 16.31
CA ASP A 152 5.42 -1.30 15.73
C ASP A 152 5.64 -1.28 14.21
N ALA A 153 5.45 -0.13 13.54
CA ALA A 153 5.63 -0.03 12.10
C ALA A 153 7.11 -0.13 11.72
N PRO A 154 7.50 -1.07 10.86
CA PRO A 154 8.89 -1.18 10.42
C PRO A 154 9.33 0.07 9.67
N LEU A 155 10.53 0.57 9.99
CA LEU A 155 11.14 1.73 9.36
C LEU A 155 12.22 1.31 8.37
N PHE A 156 12.12 1.82 7.13
CA PHE A 156 13.09 1.58 6.06
C PHE A 156 13.73 2.89 5.62
N PHE A 157 15.04 2.90 5.50
CA PHE A 157 15.78 3.97 4.84
C PHE A 157 16.06 3.57 3.40
N VAL A 158 15.63 4.39 2.45
CA VAL A 158 15.78 4.11 1.03
C VAL A 158 16.29 5.33 0.25
N SER A 159 16.87 5.09 -0.89
CA SER A 159 17.14 6.12 -1.89
C SER A 159 16.61 5.68 -3.24
N ALA A 160 15.61 6.37 -3.73
CA ALA A 160 15.10 6.15 -5.08
C ALA A 160 16.15 6.48 -6.17
N GLN A 161 17.12 7.34 -5.85
CA GLN A 161 18.16 7.74 -6.78
C GLN A 161 19.28 6.70 -6.90
N THR A 162 19.75 6.13 -5.77
CA THR A 162 20.88 5.19 -5.74
C THR A 162 20.45 3.73 -5.71
N GLY A 163 19.18 3.45 -5.36
CA GLY A 163 18.67 2.10 -5.13
C GLY A 163 18.97 1.55 -3.72
N GLU A 164 19.63 2.32 -2.86
CA GLU A 164 19.89 1.91 -1.48
C GLU A 164 18.58 1.55 -0.77
N GLY A 165 18.56 0.42 -0.05
CA GLY A 165 17.45 -0.03 0.78
C GLY A 165 16.19 -0.50 0.02
N ILE A 166 16.11 -0.31 -1.30
CA ILE A 166 14.92 -0.67 -2.11
C ILE A 166 14.66 -2.17 -2.08
N ASP A 167 15.69 -3.00 -2.13
CA ASP A 167 15.52 -4.45 -2.11
C ASP A 167 14.99 -4.96 -0.76
N ALA A 168 15.42 -4.36 0.35
CA ALA A 168 14.88 -4.67 1.68
C ALA A 168 13.39 -4.29 1.79
N LEU A 169 13.00 -3.13 1.29
CA LEU A 169 11.61 -2.71 1.23
C LEU A 169 10.76 -3.65 0.36
N ARG A 170 11.27 -4.02 -0.83
CA ARG A 170 10.59 -5.00 -1.71
C ARG A 170 10.37 -6.34 -1.03
N GLN A 171 11.39 -6.85 -0.34
CA GLN A 171 11.28 -8.11 0.39
C GLN A 171 10.21 -8.04 1.50
N ALA A 172 10.17 -6.95 2.26
CA ALA A 172 9.17 -6.75 3.30
C ALA A 172 7.75 -6.71 2.71
N LEU A 173 7.53 -5.95 1.63
CA LEU A 173 6.24 -5.90 0.93
C LEU A 173 5.84 -7.26 0.36
N ALA A 174 6.77 -7.99 -0.26
CA ALA A 174 6.51 -9.34 -0.78
C ALA A 174 6.12 -10.32 0.33
N GLN A 175 6.76 -10.23 1.48
CA GLN A 175 6.46 -11.07 2.64
C GLN A 175 5.06 -10.80 3.20
N ILE A 176 4.65 -9.53 3.29
CA ILE A 176 3.29 -9.15 3.69
C ILE A 176 2.26 -9.68 2.69
N ALA A 177 2.50 -9.49 1.39
CA ALA A 177 1.62 -9.99 0.34
C ALA A 177 1.44 -11.51 0.40
N GLN A 178 2.52 -12.27 0.62
CA GLN A 178 2.47 -13.74 0.79
C GLN A 178 1.68 -14.15 2.03
N GLN A 179 1.87 -13.46 3.16
CA GLN A 179 1.12 -13.74 4.38
C GLN A 179 -0.39 -13.49 4.21
N ARG A 180 -0.75 -12.43 3.49
CA ARG A 180 -2.14 -12.11 3.14
C ARG A 180 -2.74 -13.19 2.25
N ALA A 181 -2.09 -13.54 1.16
CA ALA A 181 -2.55 -14.60 0.26
C ALA A 181 -2.77 -15.94 0.99
N ALA A 182 -1.90 -16.29 1.93
CA ALA A 182 -2.05 -17.51 2.73
C ALA A 182 -3.28 -17.44 3.67
N LYS A 183 -3.57 -16.26 4.26
CA LYS A 183 -4.78 -16.06 5.08
C LYS A 183 -6.05 -16.18 4.23
N ASP A 184 -6.08 -15.57 3.05
CA ASP A 184 -7.23 -15.61 2.15
C ASP A 184 -7.51 -17.02 1.65
N GLN A 185 -6.47 -17.81 1.33
CA GLN A 185 -6.61 -19.20 0.98
C GLN A 185 -7.21 -20.05 2.12
N ARG A 186 -6.74 -19.84 3.36
CA ARG A 186 -7.30 -20.53 4.53
C ARG A 186 -8.76 -20.16 4.74
N LEU A 187 -9.09 -18.86 4.71
CA LEU A 187 -10.47 -18.39 4.87
C LEU A 187 -11.38 -18.97 3.78
N SER A 188 -10.94 -19.00 2.52
CA SER A 188 -11.68 -19.60 1.41
C SER A 188 -11.91 -21.09 1.61
N ALA A 189 -10.89 -21.82 2.09
CA ALA A 189 -11.00 -23.24 2.41
C ALA A 189 -11.99 -23.50 3.55
N ASP A 190 -11.92 -22.70 4.62
CA ASP A 190 -12.83 -22.79 5.78
C ASP A 190 -14.28 -22.48 5.37
N ILE A 191 -14.51 -21.44 4.58
CA ILE A 191 -15.84 -21.11 4.04
C ILE A 191 -16.37 -22.25 3.17
N SER A 192 -15.54 -22.82 2.31
CA SER A 192 -15.91 -23.93 1.44
C SER A 192 -16.27 -25.19 2.24
N ALA A 193 -15.48 -25.52 3.25
CA ALA A 193 -15.75 -26.64 4.16
C ALA A 193 -17.06 -26.41 4.95
N TRP A 194 -17.28 -25.21 5.45
CA TRP A 194 -18.50 -24.87 6.16
C TRP A 194 -19.74 -24.92 5.23
N ALA A 195 -19.62 -24.40 4.01
CA ALA A 195 -20.69 -24.47 3.03
C ALA A 195 -21.06 -25.91 2.66
N ALA A 196 -20.08 -26.79 2.46
CA ALA A 196 -20.30 -28.20 2.21
C ALA A 196 -21.00 -28.89 3.40
N GLN A 197 -20.60 -28.57 4.63
CA GLN A 197 -21.22 -29.10 5.84
C GLN A 197 -22.66 -28.60 6.00
N ALA A 198 -22.92 -27.33 5.71
CA ALA A 198 -24.27 -26.76 5.73
C ALA A 198 -25.17 -27.42 4.68
N GLN A 199 -24.69 -27.62 3.45
CA GLN A 199 -25.41 -28.33 2.40
C GLN A 199 -25.76 -29.79 2.78
N SER A 200 -24.84 -30.49 3.45
CA SER A 200 -25.10 -31.86 3.92
C SER A 200 -26.16 -31.92 5.01
N ARG A 201 -26.22 -30.92 5.89
CA ARG A 201 -27.22 -30.83 6.98
C ARG A 201 -28.57 -30.31 6.51
N TYR A 202 -28.59 -29.46 5.49
CA TYR A 202 -29.78 -28.83 4.94
C TYR A 202 -29.86 -29.04 3.42
N PRO A 203 -30.10 -30.29 2.96
CA PRO A 203 -30.26 -30.53 1.53
C PRO A 203 -31.40 -29.66 0.98
N ALA A 204 -31.12 -28.94 -0.12
CA ALA A 204 -32.10 -28.08 -0.75
C ALA A 204 -33.38 -28.83 -1.00
N ALA A 205 -34.49 -28.40 -0.42
CA ALA A 205 -35.78 -28.97 -0.68
C ALA A 205 -36.03 -28.88 -2.18
N GLN A 206 -36.18 -30.01 -2.86
CA GLN A 206 -36.58 -30.08 -4.27
C GLN A 206 -37.92 -29.34 -4.40
N ARG A 207 -37.90 -28.12 -4.94
CA ARG A 207 -39.11 -27.45 -5.37
C ARG A 207 -39.69 -28.33 -6.49
N LYS A 208 -40.70 -29.17 -6.16
CA LYS A 208 -41.58 -29.75 -7.17
C LYS A 208 -42.19 -28.56 -7.93
N ARG A 209 -41.83 -28.38 -9.20
CA ARG A 209 -42.65 -27.62 -10.12
C ARG A 209 -43.97 -28.40 -10.19
N GLN A 210 -45.02 -27.83 -9.68
CA GLN A 210 -46.36 -28.23 -10.04
C GLN A 210 -46.62 -27.62 -11.42
N ASP A 211 -46.76 -28.52 -12.40
CA ASP A 211 -47.28 -28.18 -13.70
C ASP A 211 -48.78 -27.80 -13.57
#